data_935e1b7ef59a77979b32ddaf199d6845
#
_entry.id   935e1b7ef59a77979b32ddaf199d6845
#
_cell.length_a   1.000
_cell.length_b   1.000
_cell.length_c   1.000
_cell.angle_alpha   90.00
_cell.angle_beta   90.00
_cell.angle_gamma   90.00
#
_symmetry.space_group_name_H-M   'P 1'
#
loop_
_entity.id
_entity.type
_entity.pdbx_description
1 polymer ?
#
loop_
_entity_poly.entity_id
_entity_poly.type
_entity_poly.pdbx_seq_one_letter_code
_entity_poly.pdbx_strand_id
1 'polypeptide(L)'
;LDMYQVALAKKFINKIQVQNYILYGGFEDSERKIAIFYSEKYNKEMIEKNYSKIVKIIRIKLGKEEIGKYTHRNYLGGIVKLGMKREKVGDILVSEDGADIIVKQESAEILSKDLETLTRFQNSKIEIVNISELRTPEIKVEEIDIIVPSLRLDNIASDLAKTSRSKIVQIMAQERV
;
A
#
# COMPACT_ATOMS: atom_id res chain seq x y z
N LEU A 1 -3.71 0.43 8.66
CA LEU A 1 -3.43 -0.96 9.09
C LEU A 1 -2.64 -1.66 7.98
N ASP A 2 -1.55 -2.33 8.32
CA ASP A 2 -0.86 -3.28 7.43
C ASP A 2 -1.54 -4.66 7.46
N MET A 3 -1.05 -5.61 6.68
CA MET A 3 -1.64 -6.96 6.58
C MET A 3 -1.73 -7.67 7.93
N TYR A 4 -0.70 -7.58 8.78
CA TYR A 4 -0.71 -8.18 10.11
C TYR A 4 -1.75 -7.50 11.02
N GLN A 5 -1.78 -6.17 11.03
CA GLN A 5 -2.75 -5.38 11.78
C GLN A 5 -4.19 -5.63 11.30
N VAL A 6 -4.40 -5.83 9.99
CA VAL A 6 -5.70 -6.21 9.42
C VAL A 6 -6.15 -7.57 9.96
N ALA A 7 -5.25 -8.55 10.01
CA ALA A 7 -5.57 -9.88 10.56
C ALA A 7 -5.94 -9.82 12.04
N LEU A 8 -5.19 -9.04 12.84
CA LEU A 8 -5.50 -8.80 14.25
C LEU A 8 -6.84 -8.07 14.44
N ALA A 9 -7.05 -7.01 13.66
CA ALA A 9 -8.28 -6.23 13.71
C ALA A 9 -9.52 -7.10 13.42
N LYS A 10 -9.46 -7.96 12.39
CA LYS A 10 -10.53 -8.90 12.08
C LYS A 10 -10.84 -9.84 13.26
N LYS A 11 -9.80 -10.41 13.90
CA LYS A 11 -9.98 -11.27 15.08
C LYS A 11 -10.64 -10.52 16.23
N PHE A 12 -10.21 -9.28 16.49
CA PHE A 12 -10.77 -8.44 17.55
C PHE A 12 -12.21 -8.04 17.27
N ILE A 13 -12.51 -7.57 16.05
CA ILE A 13 -13.85 -7.18 15.60
C ILE A 13 -14.84 -8.36 15.75
N ASN A 14 -14.42 -9.55 15.33
CA ASN A 14 -15.24 -10.76 15.47
C ASN A 14 -15.50 -11.10 16.96
N LYS A 15 -14.49 -10.95 17.82
CA LYS A 15 -14.62 -11.19 19.27
C LYS A 15 -15.63 -10.27 19.94
N ILE A 16 -15.65 -8.99 19.55
CA ILE A 16 -16.58 -7.97 20.11
C ILE A 16 -17.87 -7.82 19.30
N GLN A 17 -18.06 -8.67 18.28
CA GLN A 17 -19.27 -8.75 17.46
C GLN A 17 -19.71 -7.44 16.80
N VAL A 18 -18.76 -6.57 16.41
CA VAL A 18 -19.06 -5.37 15.62
C VAL A 18 -19.43 -5.79 14.20
N GLN A 19 -20.61 -5.40 13.74
CA GLN A 19 -21.12 -5.75 12.41
C GLN A 19 -20.89 -4.64 11.37
N ASN A 20 -20.97 -3.37 11.82
CA ASN A 20 -20.93 -2.21 10.93
C ASN A 20 -19.51 -1.70 10.75
N TYR A 21 -18.71 -2.39 9.94
CA TYR A 21 -17.36 -1.95 9.58
C TYR A 21 -17.00 -2.30 8.14
N ILE A 22 -16.05 -1.57 7.60
CA ILE A 22 -15.43 -1.81 6.30
C ILE A 22 -13.92 -1.70 6.45
N LEU A 23 -13.18 -2.63 5.84
CA LEU A 23 -11.73 -2.54 5.67
C LEU A 23 -11.45 -2.13 4.22
N TYR A 24 -11.00 -0.90 4.02
CA TYR A 24 -10.84 -0.31 2.70
C TYR A 24 -9.42 0.19 2.48
N GLY A 25 -8.83 -0.11 1.34
CA GLY A 25 -7.47 0.32 0.99
C GLY A 25 -7.35 0.98 -0.39
N GLY A 26 -8.50 1.25 -1.05
CA GLY A 26 -8.53 1.91 -2.36
C GLY A 26 -8.79 0.95 -3.52
N PHE A 27 -8.36 -0.28 -3.44
CA PHE A 27 -8.57 -1.35 -4.42
C PHE A 27 -8.62 -2.72 -3.72
N GLU A 28 -8.99 -3.77 -4.44
CA GLU A 28 -9.29 -5.09 -3.88
C GLU A 28 -8.07 -5.71 -3.18
N ASP A 29 -6.92 -5.76 -3.88
CA ASP A 29 -5.69 -6.40 -3.41
C ASP A 29 -4.79 -5.48 -2.57
N SER A 30 -5.35 -4.40 -2.04
CA SER A 30 -4.58 -3.47 -1.20
C SER A 30 -4.01 -4.15 0.04
N GLU A 31 -2.71 -3.96 0.28
CA GLU A 31 -2.03 -4.47 1.48
C GLU A 31 -2.37 -3.65 2.72
N ARG A 32 -2.48 -2.34 2.55
CA ARG A 32 -2.79 -1.41 3.64
C ARG A 32 -4.23 -0.96 3.59
N LYS A 33 -4.94 -1.11 4.71
CA LYS A 33 -6.38 -0.79 4.80
C LYS A 33 -6.66 0.17 5.95
N ILE A 34 -7.67 1.01 5.76
CA ILE A 34 -8.30 1.78 6.82
C ILE A 34 -9.50 0.99 7.32
N ALA A 35 -9.69 0.95 8.65
CA ALA A 35 -10.90 0.42 9.25
C ALA A 35 -11.91 1.57 9.42
N ILE A 36 -13.07 1.45 8.82
CA ILE A 36 -14.16 2.42 8.87
C ILE A 36 -15.29 1.78 9.67
N PHE A 37 -15.57 2.33 10.83
CA PHE A 37 -16.71 1.94 11.64
C PHE A 37 -17.85 2.95 11.46
N TYR A 38 -19.08 2.46 11.32
CA TYR A 38 -20.22 3.31 11.09
C TYR A 38 -21.44 2.87 11.91
N SER A 39 -22.33 3.82 12.21
CA SER A 39 -23.54 3.53 12.96
C SER A 39 -24.61 2.93 12.07
N GLU A 40 -25.66 2.32 12.67
CA GLU A 40 -26.80 1.71 11.98
C GLU A 40 -27.59 2.67 11.08
N LYS A 41 -27.40 3.98 11.27
CA LYS A 41 -28.00 5.03 10.41
C LYS A 41 -27.42 5.03 8.98
N TYR A 42 -26.26 4.40 8.78
CA TYR A 42 -25.58 4.31 7.50
C TYR A 42 -25.59 2.87 7.02
N ASN A 43 -25.65 2.69 5.72
CA ASN A 43 -25.41 1.39 5.11
C ASN A 43 -24.05 1.39 4.37
N LYS A 44 -23.60 0.21 3.97
CA LYS A 44 -22.32 0.02 3.29
C LYS A 44 -22.20 0.86 2.03
N GLU A 45 -23.26 0.92 1.20
CA GLU A 45 -23.28 1.68 -0.05
C GLU A 45 -23.10 3.18 0.17
N MET A 46 -23.70 3.73 1.25
CA MET A 46 -23.53 5.14 1.61
C MET A 46 -22.07 5.45 1.96
N ILE A 47 -21.37 4.54 2.65
CA ILE A 47 -19.96 4.70 2.97
C ILE A 47 -19.13 4.60 1.70
N GLU A 48 -19.40 3.64 0.83
CA GLU A 48 -18.68 3.43 -0.43
C GLU A 48 -18.76 4.65 -1.36
N LYS A 49 -19.93 5.26 -1.49
CA LYS A 49 -20.11 6.51 -2.24
C LYS A 49 -19.30 7.70 -1.67
N ASN A 50 -18.85 7.61 -0.44
CA ASN A 50 -18.10 8.66 0.24
C ASN A 50 -16.61 8.32 0.46
N TYR A 51 -16.07 7.27 -0.13
CA TYR A 51 -14.64 6.93 0.01
C TYR A 51 -13.70 8.08 -0.35
N SER A 52 -14.07 8.91 -1.33
CA SER A 52 -13.31 10.10 -1.72
C SER A 52 -13.19 11.17 -0.62
N LYS A 53 -14.05 11.12 0.41
CA LYS A 53 -13.96 11.99 1.60
C LYS A 53 -13.07 11.40 2.70
N ILE A 54 -12.67 10.14 2.57
CA ILE A 54 -11.87 9.42 3.57
C ILE A 54 -10.44 9.27 3.10
N VAL A 55 -10.26 8.92 1.82
CA VAL A 55 -8.95 8.73 1.20
C VAL A 55 -8.86 9.48 -0.13
N LYS A 56 -7.64 9.90 -0.44
CA LYS A 56 -7.26 10.54 -1.71
C LYS A 56 -6.04 9.86 -2.29
N ILE A 57 -5.72 10.20 -3.50
CA ILE A 57 -4.50 9.83 -4.18
C ILE A 57 -3.64 11.08 -4.36
N ILE A 58 -2.37 10.99 -3.99
CA ILE A 58 -1.36 11.91 -4.47
C ILE A 58 -0.72 11.24 -5.68
N ARG A 59 -0.96 11.79 -6.85
CA ARG A 59 -0.38 11.34 -8.10
C ARG A 59 0.87 12.12 -8.41
N ILE A 60 1.99 11.42 -8.56
CA ILE A 60 3.26 11.98 -9.01
C ILE A 60 3.48 11.54 -10.44
N LYS A 61 3.57 12.50 -11.36
CA LYS A 61 3.97 12.29 -12.76
C LYS A 61 5.38 12.80 -12.93
N LEU A 62 6.31 11.91 -13.23
CA LEU A 62 7.73 12.22 -13.38
C LEU A 62 8.00 13.04 -14.63
N GLY A 63 9.02 13.89 -14.57
CA GLY A 63 9.58 14.52 -15.76
C GLY A 63 10.21 13.47 -16.69
N LYS A 64 10.31 13.79 -17.99
CA LYS A 64 10.77 12.85 -19.04
C LYS A 64 12.10 12.15 -18.70
N GLU A 65 13.02 12.87 -18.07
CA GLU A 65 14.35 12.36 -17.70
C GLU A 65 14.33 11.43 -16.48
N GLU A 66 13.23 11.42 -15.72
CA GLU A 66 13.07 10.67 -14.48
C GLU A 66 12.26 9.37 -14.65
N ILE A 67 11.64 9.18 -15.81
CA ILE A 67 10.82 8.00 -16.12
C ILE A 67 11.63 6.71 -15.93
N GLY A 68 11.04 5.74 -15.22
CA GLY A 68 11.65 4.44 -14.93
C GLY A 68 12.74 4.45 -13.86
N LYS A 69 13.15 5.60 -13.32
CA LYS A 69 14.27 5.68 -12.35
C LYS A 69 13.87 5.36 -10.91
N TYR A 70 12.60 5.51 -10.55
CA TYR A 70 12.18 5.41 -9.15
C TYR A 70 11.38 4.14 -8.87
N THR A 71 11.71 3.52 -7.75
CA THR A 71 11.06 2.33 -7.21
C THR A 71 10.18 2.71 -6.03
N HIS A 72 9.35 1.79 -5.53
CA HIS A 72 8.56 1.94 -4.31
C HIS A 72 9.39 2.52 -3.15
N ARG A 73 10.62 2.02 -2.96
CA ARG A 73 11.52 2.48 -1.89
C ARG A 73 11.86 3.97 -1.99
N ASN A 74 11.96 4.50 -3.19
CA ASN A 74 12.28 5.92 -3.40
C ASN A 74 11.12 6.82 -2.96
N TYR A 75 9.88 6.45 -3.31
CA TYR A 75 8.68 7.19 -2.90
C TYR A 75 8.47 7.07 -1.38
N LEU A 76 8.49 5.86 -0.83
CA LEU A 76 8.34 5.63 0.60
C LEU A 76 9.42 6.37 1.41
N GLY A 77 10.69 6.29 0.99
CA GLY A 77 11.79 6.99 1.63
C GLY A 77 11.62 8.51 1.63
N GLY A 78 11.05 9.08 0.55
CA GLY A 78 10.69 10.49 0.48
C GLY A 78 9.63 10.86 1.53
N ILE A 79 8.55 10.10 1.60
CA ILE A 79 7.45 10.31 2.55
C ILE A 79 7.94 10.24 4.00
N VAL A 80 8.76 9.23 4.32
CA VAL A 80 9.32 9.05 5.67
C VAL A 80 10.28 10.20 6.02
N LYS A 81 11.10 10.65 5.08
CA LYS A 81 12.02 11.80 5.27
C LYS A 81 11.27 13.09 5.61
N LEU A 82 10.06 13.26 5.09
CA LEU A 82 9.18 14.40 5.39
C LEU A 82 8.49 14.29 6.76
N GLY A 83 8.76 13.24 7.54
CA GLY A 83 8.16 13.04 8.87
C GLY A 83 6.70 12.55 8.85
N MET A 84 6.17 12.19 7.66
CA MET A 84 4.81 11.68 7.56
C MET A 84 4.70 10.30 8.23
N LYS A 85 3.74 10.18 9.14
CA LYS A 85 3.48 8.90 9.82
C LYS A 85 2.96 7.86 8.83
N ARG A 86 3.57 6.66 8.85
CA ARG A 86 3.22 5.56 7.92
C ARG A 86 1.75 5.14 7.99
N GLU A 87 1.10 5.32 9.14
CA GLU A 87 -0.31 5.03 9.36
C GLU A 87 -1.28 5.95 8.59
N LYS A 88 -0.80 7.09 8.09
CA LYS A 88 -1.57 8.02 7.26
C LYS A 88 -1.47 7.74 5.77
N VAL A 89 -0.57 6.84 5.38
CA VAL A 89 -0.26 6.48 4.00
C VAL A 89 -0.67 5.04 3.75
N GLY A 90 -1.42 4.80 2.70
CA GLY A 90 -1.82 3.50 2.19
C GLY A 90 -0.73 2.87 1.32
N ASP A 91 -1.14 2.21 0.26
CA ASP A 91 -0.25 1.62 -0.73
C ASP A 91 0.30 2.69 -1.67
N ILE A 92 1.47 2.41 -2.21
CA ILE A 92 2.17 3.23 -3.20
C ILE A 92 2.25 2.39 -4.47
N LEU A 93 1.44 2.74 -5.46
CA LEU A 93 1.36 2.04 -6.73
C LEU A 93 2.30 2.72 -7.72
N VAL A 94 3.43 2.07 -7.98
CA VAL A 94 4.48 2.61 -8.87
C VAL A 94 4.18 2.19 -10.29
N SER A 95 4.26 3.15 -11.20
CA SER A 95 4.24 2.97 -12.64
C SER A 95 5.55 3.51 -13.25
N GLU A 96 5.77 3.26 -14.50
CA GLU A 96 6.96 3.74 -15.20
C GLU A 96 7.05 5.27 -15.21
N ASP A 97 5.90 5.93 -15.37
CA ASP A 97 5.75 7.39 -15.45
C ASP A 97 5.60 8.09 -14.08
N GLY A 98 5.59 7.31 -12.96
CA GLY A 98 5.44 7.92 -11.64
C GLY A 98 4.85 6.99 -10.58
N ALA A 99 3.97 7.52 -9.73
CA ALA A 99 3.29 6.75 -8.71
C ALA A 99 1.96 7.38 -8.30
N ASP A 100 1.02 6.52 -7.90
CA ASP A 100 -0.18 6.89 -7.17
C ASP A 100 -0.01 6.48 -5.70
N ILE A 101 -0.06 7.44 -4.80
CA ILE A 101 0.12 7.25 -3.35
C ILE A 101 -1.24 7.42 -2.69
N ILE A 102 -1.77 6.35 -2.10
CA ILE A 102 -3.03 6.40 -1.36
C ILE A 102 -2.77 7.03 0.01
N VAL A 103 -3.56 8.04 0.37
CA VAL A 103 -3.38 8.77 1.63
C VAL A 103 -4.73 9.07 2.28
N LYS A 104 -4.75 9.28 3.60
CA LYS A 104 -5.91 9.85 4.27
C LYS A 104 -6.19 11.26 3.74
N GLN A 105 -7.47 11.59 3.52
CA GLN A 105 -7.91 12.89 3.05
C GLN A 105 -7.28 14.05 3.85
N GLU A 106 -7.24 13.94 5.17
CA GLU A 106 -6.68 14.96 6.09
C GLU A 106 -5.19 15.27 5.89
N SER A 107 -4.47 14.35 5.26
CA SER A 107 -3.02 14.45 5.05
C SER A 107 -2.64 14.75 3.60
N ALA A 108 -3.60 14.75 2.68
CA ALA A 108 -3.33 14.83 1.25
C ALA A 108 -2.68 16.18 0.86
N GLU A 109 -3.23 17.29 1.34
CA GLU A 109 -2.71 18.63 1.00
C GLU A 109 -1.32 18.89 1.56
N ILE A 110 -1.09 18.50 2.82
CA ILE A 110 0.19 18.70 3.49
C ILE A 110 1.25 17.86 2.77
N LEU A 111 0.99 16.56 2.60
CA LEU A 111 1.96 15.67 1.99
C LEU A 111 2.23 16.02 0.52
N SER A 112 1.24 16.46 -0.24
CA SER A 112 1.41 16.89 -1.63
C SER A 112 2.40 18.05 -1.72
N LYS A 113 2.21 19.10 -0.90
CA LYS A 113 3.11 20.27 -0.83
C LYS A 113 4.51 19.89 -0.37
N ASP A 114 4.61 19.02 0.64
CA ASP A 114 5.91 18.60 1.17
C ASP A 114 6.69 17.78 0.13
N LEU A 115 6.00 16.93 -0.65
CA LEU A 115 6.63 16.15 -1.73
C LEU A 115 7.23 17.05 -2.82
N GLU A 116 6.62 18.20 -3.13
CA GLU A 116 7.13 19.18 -4.09
C GLU A 116 8.48 19.76 -3.65
N THR A 117 8.76 19.79 -2.34
CA THR A 117 10.03 20.32 -1.80
C THR A 117 11.21 19.36 -2.00
N LEU A 118 10.93 18.08 -2.29
CA LEU A 118 11.98 17.08 -2.47
C LEU A 118 12.67 17.26 -3.83
N THR A 119 13.98 17.40 -3.82
CA THR A 119 14.80 17.57 -5.03
C THR A 119 14.49 16.54 -6.13
N ARG A 120 14.23 15.30 -5.73
CA ARG A 120 13.89 14.21 -6.66
C ARG A 120 12.58 14.40 -7.41
N PHE A 121 11.68 15.24 -6.92
CA PHE A 121 10.37 15.49 -7.53
C PHE A 121 10.18 16.91 -8.07
N GLN A 122 11.26 17.74 -8.09
CA GLN A 122 11.20 19.12 -8.54
C GLN A 122 10.71 19.28 -9.98
N ASN A 123 11.02 18.30 -10.84
CA ASN A 123 10.57 18.29 -12.24
C ASN A 123 9.32 17.42 -12.46
N SER A 124 8.65 17.03 -11.40
CA SER A 124 7.45 16.20 -11.45
C SER A 124 6.20 17.04 -11.27
N LYS A 125 5.10 16.61 -11.89
CA LYS A 125 3.78 17.16 -11.59
C LYS A 125 3.18 16.37 -10.45
N ILE A 126 2.80 17.04 -9.38
CA ILE A 126 2.13 16.44 -8.22
C ILE A 126 0.71 16.98 -8.14
N GLU A 127 -0.27 16.09 -8.10
CA GLU A 127 -1.68 16.44 -8.06
C GLU A 127 -2.45 15.54 -7.10
N ILE A 128 -3.48 16.09 -6.45
CA ILE A 128 -4.41 15.31 -5.61
C ILE A 128 -5.61 14.95 -6.47
N VAL A 129 -5.88 13.65 -6.58
CA VAL A 129 -7.01 13.12 -7.36
C VAL A 129 -7.90 12.24 -6.51
N ASN A 130 -9.11 11.96 -7.01
CA ASN A 130 -10.05 11.12 -6.31
C ASN A 130 -9.65 9.65 -6.36
N ILE A 131 -10.07 8.89 -5.34
CA ILE A 131 -9.76 7.45 -5.28
C ILE A 131 -10.32 6.67 -6.47
N SER A 132 -11.40 7.15 -7.07
CA SER A 132 -11.98 6.56 -8.30
C SER A 132 -11.07 6.66 -9.53
N GLU A 133 -10.04 7.50 -9.47
CA GLU A 133 -9.06 7.69 -10.55
C GLU A 133 -7.79 6.87 -10.35
N LEU A 134 -7.77 5.96 -9.36
CA LEU A 134 -6.61 5.12 -9.05
C LEU A 134 -6.17 4.31 -10.28
N ARG A 135 -4.89 4.39 -10.58
CA ARG A 135 -4.26 3.59 -11.63
C ARG A 135 -3.69 2.32 -10.96
N THR A 136 -4.42 1.23 -11.07
CA THR A 136 -3.90 -0.08 -10.62
C THR A 136 -2.98 -0.63 -11.70
N PRO A 137 -1.71 -0.92 -11.38
CA PRO A 137 -0.84 -1.59 -12.35
C PRO A 137 -1.40 -2.98 -12.66
N GLU A 138 -1.24 -3.40 -13.92
CA GLU A 138 -1.52 -4.80 -14.27
C GLU A 138 -0.54 -5.69 -13.50
N ILE A 139 -1.07 -6.50 -12.58
CA ILE A 139 -0.26 -7.49 -11.87
C ILE A 139 -0.06 -8.66 -12.83
N LYS A 140 1.15 -8.79 -13.37
CA LYS A 140 1.54 -10.00 -14.09
C LYS A 140 1.73 -11.10 -13.04
N VAL A 141 0.79 -12.01 -12.97
CA VAL A 141 0.86 -13.20 -12.11
C VAL A 141 1.51 -14.32 -12.92
N GLU A 142 2.56 -14.90 -12.38
CA GLU A 142 3.16 -16.14 -12.87
C GLU A 142 2.80 -17.25 -11.88
N GLU A 143 2.10 -18.28 -12.36
CA GLU A 143 1.83 -19.47 -11.57
C GLU A 143 3.02 -20.41 -11.64
N ILE A 144 3.59 -20.76 -10.49
CA ILE A 144 4.74 -21.68 -10.40
C ILE A 144 4.36 -22.83 -9.50
N ASP A 145 4.40 -24.05 -10.06
CA ASP A 145 4.27 -25.27 -9.29
C ASP A 145 5.59 -25.63 -8.62
N ILE A 146 5.54 -25.80 -7.30
CA ILE A 146 6.71 -26.22 -6.52
C ILE A 146 6.40 -27.49 -5.72
N ILE A 147 7.40 -28.36 -5.56
CA ILE A 147 7.29 -29.57 -4.74
C ILE A 147 8.21 -29.38 -3.53
N VAL A 148 7.59 -29.26 -2.36
CA VAL A 148 8.31 -29.04 -1.11
C VAL A 148 8.07 -30.17 -0.10
N PRO A 149 9.04 -30.55 0.72
CA PRO A 149 8.90 -31.64 1.70
C PRO A 149 7.91 -31.30 2.81
N SER A 150 7.64 -30.02 3.05
CA SER A 150 6.61 -29.56 3.97
C SER A 150 6.22 -28.11 3.69
N LEU A 151 5.03 -27.65 4.14
CA LEU A 151 4.52 -26.28 3.99
C LEU A 151 5.16 -25.28 4.96
N ARG A 152 6.41 -25.49 5.32
CA ARG A 152 7.18 -24.51 6.10
C ARG A 152 7.64 -23.40 5.19
N LEU A 153 7.61 -22.16 5.70
CA LEU A 153 7.98 -20.97 4.94
C LEU A 153 9.41 -21.04 4.39
N ASP A 154 10.36 -21.58 5.17
CA ASP A 154 11.75 -21.74 4.75
C ASP A 154 11.92 -22.76 3.59
N ASN A 155 11.11 -23.81 3.52
CA ASN A 155 11.10 -24.75 2.40
C ASN A 155 10.52 -24.10 1.13
N ILE A 156 9.35 -23.46 1.26
CA ILE A 156 8.69 -22.78 0.14
C ILE A 156 9.60 -21.67 -0.42
N ALA A 157 10.12 -20.81 0.44
CA ALA A 157 10.97 -19.69 0.03
C ALA A 157 12.31 -20.18 -0.58
N SER A 158 12.88 -21.27 -0.08
CA SER A 158 14.13 -21.81 -0.66
C SER A 158 13.94 -22.36 -2.07
N ASP A 159 12.81 -23.01 -2.33
CA ASP A 159 12.48 -23.54 -3.66
C ASP A 159 12.19 -22.40 -4.64
N LEU A 160 11.33 -21.45 -4.28
CA LEU A 160 11.01 -20.28 -5.11
C LEU A 160 12.25 -19.44 -5.44
N ALA A 161 13.13 -19.20 -4.46
CA ALA A 161 14.35 -18.44 -4.64
C ALA A 161 15.51 -19.26 -5.26
N LYS A 162 15.30 -20.55 -5.57
CA LYS A 162 16.30 -21.49 -6.07
C LYS A 162 17.62 -21.42 -5.28
N THR A 163 17.51 -21.44 -3.95
CA THR A 163 18.65 -21.29 -3.04
C THR A 163 18.56 -22.27 -1.86
N SER A 164 19.63 -22.37 -1.05
CA SER A 164 19.62 -23.28 0.09
C SER A 164 18.72 -22.76 1.22
N ARG A 165 18.08 -23.69 1.93
CA ARG A 165 17.24 -23.41 3.09
C ARG A 165 17.98 -22.61 4.18
N SER A 166 19.25 -22.93 4.47
CA SER A 166 20.06 -22.20 5.44
C SER A 166 20.28 -20.75 5.03
N LYS A 167 20.47 -20.47 3.74
CA LYS A 167 20.61 -19.11 3.22
C LYS A 167 19.30 -18.34 3.31
N ILE A 168 18.15 -18.97 3.02
CA ILE A 168 16.83 -18.34 3.19
C ILE A 168 16.58 -17.98 4.67
N VAL A 169 16.87 -18.89 5.60
CA VAL A 169 16.73 -18.60 7.04
C VAL A 169 17.57 -17.38 7.46
N GLN A 170 18.78 -17.24 6.94
CA GLN A 170 19.63 -16.07 7.19
C GLN A 170 19.04 -14.79 6.60
N ILE A 171 18.49 -14.84 5.38
CA ILE A 171 17.85 -13.69 4.71
C ILE A 171 16.59 -13.26 5.48
N MET A 172 15.77 -14.20 5.92
CA MET A 172 14.59 -13.96 6.73
C MET A 172 14.95 -13.32 8.09
N ALA A 173 16.01 -13.81 8.74
CA ALA A 173 16.49 -13.24 10.00
C ALA A 173 17.03 -11.82 9.87
N GLN A 174 17.38 -11.38 8.65
CA GLN A 174 17.80 -10.02 8.34
C GLN A 174 16.63 -9.11 7.91
N GLU A 175 15.39 -9.57 8.02
CA GLU A 175 14.16 -8.84 7.58
C GLU A 175 14.24 -8.35 6.12
N ARG A 176 14.88 -9.17 5.25
CA ARG A 176 15.09 -8.86 3.83
C ARG A 176 14.11 -9.58 2.89
N VAL A 177 13.09 -10.22 3.46
CA VAL A 177 12.01 -10.91 2.74
C VAL A 177 10.69 -10.28 3.10
#